data_7c74a96d3aca560e932c9c59a6180e7c
#
_entry.id   7c74a96d3aca560e932c9c59a6180e7c
#
_cell.length_a   1.000
_cell.length_b   1.000
_cell.length_c   1.000
_cell.angle_alpha   90.00
_cell.angle_beta   90.00
_cell.angle_gamma   90.00
#
_symmetry.space_group_name_H-M   'P 1'
#
loop_
_entity.id
_entity.type
_entity.pdbx_description
1 polymer ?
#
loop_
_entity_poly.entity_id
_entity_poly.type
_entity_poly.pdbx_seq_one_letter_code
_entity_poly.pdbx_strand_id
1 'polypeptide(L)'
;MKNLLIIMILLPNFCFAGSMKMIGEKGKLSEVDRVIEVKMFDNYYEPNSIKINKNETIKFVVYNLGEMVHEFNIATKEMHLNHQSEMAKMVENEILLVDKIDKKKMKELAKKDHSMSHSHSNSVLL
;
A
#
# COMPACT_ATOMS: atom_id res chain seq x y z
N MET A 1 -51.10 -10.91 -42.82
CA MET A 1 -50.60 -10.20 -41.62
C MET A 1 -49.32 -10.90 -41.19
N LYS A 2 -48.13 -10.25 -41.39
CA LYS A 2 -46.82 -10.83 -41.08
C LYS A 2 -46.43 -10.41 -39.67
N ASN A 3 -46.40 -11.36 -38.74
CA ASN A 3 -45.92 -11.13 -37.38
C ASN A 3 -44.38 -11.03 -37.41
N LEU A 4 -43.86 -9.82 -37.21
CA LEU A 4 -42.43 -9.56 -37.05
C LEU A 4 -42.05 -9.85 -35.59
N LEU A 5 -41.40 -10.98 -35.35
CA LEU A 5 -40.87 -11.36 -34.04
C LEU A 5 -39.53 -10.64 -33.84
N ILE A 6 -39.52 -9.59 -33.03
CA ILE A 6 -38.28 -8.88 -32.64
C ILE A 6 -37.64 -9.67 -31.50
N ILE A 7 -36.57 -10.41 -31.80
CA ILE A 7 -35.73 -11.06 -30.79
C ILE A 7 -34.77 -10.00 -30.25
N MET A 8 -35.04 -9.52 -29.04
CA MET A 8 -34.16 -8.63 -28.31
C MET A 8 -33.02 -9.45 -27.70
N ILE A 9 -31.84 -9.44 -28.35
CA ILE A 9 -30.65 -10.09 -27.86
C ILE A 9 -30.11 -9.26 -26.69
N LEU A 10 -30.32 -9.75 -25.46
CA LEU A 10 -29.69 -9.21 -24.26
C LEU A 10 -28.21 -9.62 -24.27
N LEU A 11 -27.32 -8.73 -24.70
CA LEU A 11 -25.87 -8.90 -24.55
C LEU A 11 -25.51 -8.75 -23.09
N PRO A 12 -24.90 -9.75 -22.44
CA PRO A 12 -24.35 -9.56 -21.08
C PRO A 12 -23.20 -8.57 -21.16
N ASN A 13 -23.34 -7.44 -20.46
CA ASN A 13 -22.24 -6.52 -20.20
C ASN A 13 -21.22 -7.26 -19.33
N PHE A 14 -20.17 -7.81 -19.94
CA PHE A 14 -18.98 -8.23 -19.24
C PHE A 14 -18.26 -6.95 -18.74
N CYS A 15 -18.56 -6.52 -17.53
CA CYS A 15 -17.68 -5.62 -16.79
C CYS A 15 -16.37 -6.38 -16.53
N PHE A 16 -15.34 -6.14 -17.33
CA PHE A 16 -13.96 -6.43 -16.96
C PHE A 16 -13.58 -5.45 -15.84
N ALA A 17 -13.90 -5.80 -14.61
CA ALA A 17 -13.22 -5.23 -13.47
C ALA A 17 -11.77 -5.71 -13.55
N GLY A 18 -10.88 -4.85 -14.03
CA GLY A 18 -9.43 -5.09 -14.00
C GLY A 18 -9.06 -5.37 -12.56
N SER A 19 -8.76 -6.62 -12.20
CA SER A 19 -8.28 -6.95 -10.87
C SER A 19 -6.91 -6.31 -10.73
N MET A 20 -6.81 -5.24 -9.95
CA MET A 20 -5.53 -4.81 -9.40
C MET A 20 -4.93 -6.04 -8.72
N LYS A 21 -3.71 -6.44 -9.13
CA LYS A 21 -2.98 -7.52 -8.47
C LYS A 21 -2.75 -7.09 -7.02
N MET A 22 -3.60 -7.52 -6.11
CA MET A 22 -3.41 -7.30 -4.69
C MET A 22 -2.28 -8.20 -4.21
N ILE A 23 -1.37 -7.67 -3.40
CA ILE A 23 -0.24 -8.41 -2.82
C ILE A 23 -0.68 -9.18 -1.57
N GLY A 24 -1.95 -9.18 -1.29
CA GLY A 24 -2.56 -9.76 -0.11
C GLY A 24 -3.62 -8.84 0.46
N GLU A 25 -4.14 -9.22 1.60
CA GLU A 25 -5.17 -8.47 2.31
C GLU A 25 -4.85 -8.42 3.81
N LYS A 26 -5.53 -7.56 4.53
CA LYS A 26 -5.37 -7.45 5.97
C LYS A 26 -5.88 -8.71 6.66
N GLY A 27 -4.96 -9.47 7.28
CA GLY A 27 -5.30 -10.64 8.10
C GLY A 27 -5.82 -10.29 9.49
N LYS A 28 -6.28 -11.29 10.22
CA LYS A 28 -6.68 -11.19 11.62
C LYS A 28 -5.56 -11.65 12.54
N LEU A 29 -5.41 -11.01 13.69
CA LEU A 29 -4.38 -11.37 14.67
C LEU A 29 -4.53 -12.80 15.19
N SER A 30 -5.76 -13.32 15.24
CA SER A 30 -6.04 -14.71 15.64
C SER A 30 -5.64 -15.76 14.60
N GLU A 31 -5.34 -15.34 13.38
CA GLU A 31 -5.01 -16.18 12.22
C GLU A 31 -3.54 -16.06 11.81
N VAL A 32 -2.70 -15.47 12.65
CA VAL A 32 -1.27 -15.27 12.35
C VAL A 32 -0.54 -16.60 12.41
N ASP A 33 0.01 -17.03 11.28
CA ASP A 33 0.84 -18.23 11.17
C ASP A 33 2.27 -17.98 11.65
N ARG A 34 2.79 -16.76 11.40
CA ARG A 34 4.18 -16.42 11.68
C ARG A 34 4.35 -14.94 11.98
N VAL A 35 5.25 -14.65 12.92
CA VAL A 35 5.71 -13.28 13.21
C VAL A 35 7.09 -13.08 12.61
N ILE A 36 7.29 -11.99 11.89
CA ILE A 36 8.57 -11.61 11.32
C ILE A 36 8.97 -10.25 11.89
N GLU A 37 10.11 -10.21 12.56
CA GLU A 37 10.73 -8.95 12.98
C GLU A 37 11.55 -8.37 11.84
N VAL A 38 11.35 -7.09 11.57
CA VAL A 38 12.12 -6.32 10.59
C VAL A 38 12.82 -5.19 11.31
N LYS A 39 14.14 -5.16 11.24
CA LYS A 39 14.97 -4.10 11.80
C LYS A 39 15.53 -3.26 10.66
N MET A 40 15.26 -1.97 10.69
CA MET A 40 15.71 -1.02 9.68
C MET A 40 16.87 -0.21 10.29
N PHE A 41 18.00 -0.23 9.61
CA PHE A 41 19.18 0.58 9.89
C PHE A 41 19.39 1.57 8.74
N ASP A 42 20.21 2.59 8.92
CA ASP A 42 20.36 3.66 7.92
C ASP A 42 20.87 3.16 6.55
N ASN A 43 21.56 2.02 6.51
CA ASN A 43 22.14 1.50 5.28
C ASN A 43 21.65 0.11 4.88
N TYR A 44 20.89 -0.58 5.74
CA TYR A 44 20.42 -1.95 5.46
C TYR A 44 19.24 -2.33 6.33
N TYR A 45 18.57 -3.43 5.98
CA TYR A 45 17.47 -4.01 6.75
C TYR A 45 17.80 -5.47 7.11
N GLU A 46 17.33 -5.90 8.28
CA GLU A 46 17.39 -7.28 8.73
C GLU A 46 15.97 -7.84 8.96
N PRO A 47 15.66 -9.00 8.39
CA PRO A 47 16.45 -9.75 7.43
C PRO A 47 16.52 -9.04 6.06
N ASN A 48 17.57 -9.28 5.29
CA ASN A 48 17.73 -8.71 3.94
C ASN A 48 16.82 -9.35 2.88
N SER A 49 16.20 -10.47 3.19
CA SER A 49 15.19 -11.11 2.35
C SER A 49 14.20 -11.90 3.20
N ILE A 50 12.95 -11.92 2.76
CA ILE A 50 11.86 -12.60 3.46
C ILE A 50 11.14 -13.48 2.44
N LYS A 51 11.07 -14.79 2.73
CA LYS A 51 10.28 -15.73 1.95
C LYS A 51 8.91 -15.91 2.59
N ILE A 52 7.87 -15.72 1.80
CA ILE A 52 6.47 -15.83 2.21
C ILE A 52 5.81 -16.91 1.35
N ASN A 53 5.03 -17.78 1.99
CA ASN A 53 4.24 -18.77 1.30
C ASN A 53 2.86 -18.21 0.93
N LYS A 54 2.28 -18.76 -0.13
CA LYS A 54 0.91 -18.41 -0.50
C LYS A 54 -0.04 -18.80 0.64
N ASN A 55 -1.01 -17.94 0.94
CA ASN A 55 -2.01 -18.08 1.99
C ASN A 55 -1.44 -18.06 3.41
N GLU A 56 -0.22 -17.60 3.62
CA GLU A 56 0.37 -17.42 4.94
C GLU A 56 -0.05 -16.05 5.51
N THR A 57 -0.57 -16.02 6.72
CA THR A 57 -0.89 -14.78 7.45
C THR A 57 0.30 -14.39 8.31
N ILE A 58 0.92 -13.26 7.98
CA ILE A 58 2.15 -12.82 8.64
C ILE A 58 1.89 -11.54 9.44
N LYS A 59 2.38 -11.53 10.67
CA LYS A 59 2.52 -10.31 11.46
C LYS A 59 3.94 -9.79 11.34
N PHE A 60 4.11 -8.63 10.71
CA PHE A 60 5.38 -7.91 10.73
C PHE A 60 5.47 -7.04 11.98
N VAL A 61 6.61 -7.11 12.66
CA VAL A 61 6.99 -6.21 13.76
C VAL A 61 8.21 -5.44 13.28
N VAL A 62 8.03 -4.14 13.05
CA VAL A 62 9.02 -3.31 12.37
C VAL A 62 9.65 -2.35 13.37
N TYR A 63 10.98 -2.32 13.42
CA TYR A 63 11.77 -1.44 14.26
C TYR A 63 12.64 -0.52 13.40
N ASN A 64 12.59 0.78 13.64
CA ASN A 64 13.61 1.70 13.16
C ASN A 64 14.73 1.79 14.19
N LEU A 65 15.89 1.27 13.86
CA LEU A 65 17.11 1.30 14.70
C LEU A 65 18.17 2.25 14.13
N GLY A 66 17.84 2.95 13.03
CA GLY A 66 18.65 4.01 12.46
C GLY A 66 18.29 5.38 13.02
N GLU A 67 19.01 6.41 12.57
CA GLU A 67 18.78 7.82 12.93
C GLU A 67 17.84 8.53 11.94
N MET A 68 17.72 8.00 10.71
CA MET A 68 16.86 8.56 9.67
C MET A 68 15.47 7.92 9.69
N VAL A 69 14.52 8.58 9.03
CA VAL A 69 13.20 7.99 8.75
C VAL A 69 13.35 6.91 7.67
N HIS A 70 12.83 5.73 7.94
CA HIS A 70 12.82 4.60 7.02
C HIS A 70 11.40 4.16 6.69
N GLU A 71 11.22 3.61 5.50
CA GLU A 71 9.97 3.02 5.03
C GLU A 71 10.12 1.51 4.92
N PHE A 72 9.15 0.78 5.50
CA PHE A 72 8.93 -0.63 5.21
C PHE A 72 7.66 -0.76 4.36
N ASN A 73 7.84 -1.14 3.10
CA ASN A 73 6.76 -1.23 2.13
C ASN A 73 6.70 -2.62 1.49
N ILE A 74 5.50 -3.20 1.43
CA ILE A 74 5.22 -4.45 0.72
C ILE A 74 4.37 -4.10 -0.49
N ALA A 75 5.01 -4.08 -1.67
CA ALA A 75 4.40 -3.55 -2.88
C ALA A 75 4.86 -4.31 -4.13
N THR A 76 4.05 -4.29 -5.19
CA THR A 76 4.54 -4.62 -6.54
C THR A 76 5.42 -3.48 -7.03
N LYS A 77 6.23 -3.74 -8.05
CA LYS A 77 7.02 -2.69 -8.69
C LYS A 77 6.17 -1.50 -9.15
N GLU A 78 4.99 -1.79 -9.71
CA GLU A 78 4.06 -0.76 -10.19
C GLU A 78 3.50 0.08 -9.03
N MET A 79 3.06 -0.56 -7.95
CA MET A 79 2.58 0.14 -6.75
C MET A 79 3.68 1.02 -6.15
N HIS A 80 4.92 0.51 -6.10
CA HIS A 80 6.07 1.27 -5.60
C HIS A 80 6.33 2.51 -6.45
N LEU A 81 6.32 2.39 -7.79
CA LEU A 81 6.50 3.54 -8.69
C LEU A 81 5.41 4.61 -8.51
N ASN A 82 4.17 4.19 -8.34
CA ASN A 82 3.06 5.12 -8.08
C ASN A 82 3.21 5.84 -6.73
N HIS A 83 3.64 5.11 -5.71
CA HIS A 83 3.87 5.66 -4.38
C HIS A 83 5.02 6.67 -4.31
N GLN A 84 6.03 6.56 -5.18
CA GLN A 84 7.15 7.51 -5.23
C GLN A 84 6.69 8.97 -5.42
N SER A 85 5.65 9.19 -6.21
CA SER A 85 5.11 10.54 -6.44
C SER A 85 4.49 11.14 -5.17
N GLU A 86 3.88 10.32 -4.33
CA GLU A 86 3.31 10.74 -3.04
C GLU A 86 4.43 11.08 -2.05
N MET A 87 5.46 10.24 -2.00
CA MET A 87 6.64 10.49 -1.16
C MET A 87 7.37 11.78 -1.57
N ALA A 88 7.53 12.03 -2.86
CA ALA A 88 8.12 13.28 -3.36
C ALA A 88 7.33 14.51 -2.89
N LYS A 89 6.00 14.48 -2.95
CA LYS A 89 5.13 15.55 -2.42
C LYS A 89 5.29 15.75 -0.92
N MET A 90 5.47 14.67 -0.14
CA MET A 90 5.69 14.78 1.29
C MET A 90 7.02 15.46 1.61
N VAL A 91 8.06 15.19 0.83
CA VAL A 91 9.36 15.87 0.94
C VAL A 91 9.24 17.34 0.54
N GLU A 92 8.61 17.64 -0.61
CA GLU A 92 8.42 18.99 -1.13
C GLU A 92 7.62 19.88 -0.16
N ASN A 93 6.63 19.30 0.52
CA ASN A 93 5.84 20.00 1.54
C ASN A 93 6.48 19.97 2.94
N GLU A 94 7.72 19.52 3.05
CA GLU A 94 8.44 19.40 4.33
C GLU A 94 7.68 18.60 5.41
N ILE A 95 6.88 17.64 4.99
CA ILE A 95 6.20 16.69 5.88
C ILE A 95 7.15 15.58 6.24
N LEU A 96 7.84 15.02 5.24
CA LEU A 96 8.88 14.02 5.41
C LEU A 96 10.24 14.72 5.44
N LEU A 97 10.86 14.74 6.60
CA LEU A 97 12.22 15.22 6.85
C LEU A 97 13.16 14.01 7.02
N VAL A 98 14.45 14.27 7.04
CA VAL A 98 15.46 13.19 7.15
C VAL A 98 15.30 12.37 8.43
N ASP A 99 15.01 13.03 9.53
CA ASP A 99 15.00 12.47 10.89
C ASP A 99 13.61 12.36 11.51
N LYS A 100 12.57 12.89 10.85
CA LYS A 100 11.21 12.88 11.40
C LYS A 100 10.13 13.12 10.37
N ILE A 101 8.91 12.79 10.76
CA ILE A 101 7.69 13.13 10.01
C ILE A 101 6.93 14.22 10.77
N ASP A 102 6.66 15.34 10.10
CA ASP A 102 5.82 16.40 10.67
C ASP A 102 4.34 16.01 10.57
N LYS A 103 3.86 15.35 11.62
CA LYS A 103 2.46 14.89 11.71
C LYS A 103 1.46 16.03 11.73
N LYS A 104 1.87 17.24 12.14
CA LYS A 104 0.98 18.42 12.16
C LYS A 104 0.75 18.92 10.74
N LYS A 105 1.83 19.16 9.98
CA LYS A 105 1.75 19.53 8.55
C LYS A 105 1.00 18.48 7.74
N MET A 106 1.24 17.19 7.98
CA MET A 106 0.53 16.11 7.33
C MET A 106 -1.00 16.20 7.54
N LYS A 107 -1.45 16.45 8.76
CA LYS A 107 -2.87 16.62 9.08
C LYS A 107 -3.47 17.88 8.46
N GLU A 108 -2.71 18.97 8.38
CA GLU A 108 -3.15 20.21 7.75
C GLU A 108 -3.31 20.05 6.24
N LEU A 109 -2.37 19.38 5.59
CA LEU A 109 -2.43 19.10 4.15
C LEU A 109 -3.59 18.15 3.82
N ALA A 110 -3.77 17.07 4.59
CA ALA A 110 -4.90 16.15 4.42
C ALA A 110 -6.27 16.80 4.55
N LYS A 111 -6.39 17.88 5.34
CA LYS A 111 -7.63 18.68 5.41
C LYS A 111 -7.88 19.54 4.18
N LYS A 112 -6.81 19.98 3.50
CA LYS A 112 -6.90 20.83 2.31
C LYS A 112 -7.10 20.02 1.02
N ASP A 113 -6.56 18.82 0.98
CA ASP A 113 -6.57 17.95 -0.19
C ASP A 113 -7.20 16.60 0.14
N HIS A 114 -8.51 16.49 -0.16
CA HIS A 114 -9.25 15.22 0.02
C HIS A 114 -8.66 14.07 -0.80
N SER A 115 -7.83 14.33 -1.80
CA SER A 115 -7.21 13.30 -2.66
C SER A 115 -6.10 12.53 -1.94
N MET A 116 -5.51 13.08 -0.88
CA MET A 116 -4.42 12.46 -0.11
C MET A 116 -4.90 11.46 0.96
N SER A 117 -6.21 11.35 1.20
CA SER A 117 -6.75 10.48 2.25
C SER A 117 -6.94 9.01 1.85
N HIS A 118 -6.68 8.65 0.60
CA HIS A 118 -6.93 7.32 0.05
C HIS A 118 -5.68 6.55 -0.39
N SER A 119 -4.51 6.90 0.14
CA SER A 119 -3.33 6.07 -0.06
C SER A 119 -3.48 4.77 0.74
N HIS A 120 -4.00 3.73 0.09
CA HIS A 120 -3.96 2.35 0.59
C HIS A 120 -2.56 1.76 0.37
N SER A 121 -1.53 2.46 0.81
CA SER A 121 -0.18 1.94 0.79
C SER A 121 0.00 1.01 2.00
N ASN A 122 0.45 -0.22 1.76
CA ASN A 122 0.88 -1.15 2.80
C ASN A 122 2.27 -0.76 3.35
N SER A 123 2.56 0.53 3.42
CA SER A 123 3.82 1.06 3.91
C SER A 123 3.71 1.54 5.34
N VAL A 124 4.77 1.36 6.09
CA VAL A 124 4.97 1.88 7.44
C VAL A 124 6.20 2.77 7.44
N LEU A 125 6.02 4.03 7.82
CA LEU A 125 7.10 5.00 8.04
C LEU A 125 7.39 5.06 9.55
N LEU A 126 8.64 4.84 9.92
CA LEU A 126 9.12 4.84 11.31
C LEU A 126 10.32 5.75 11.46
#